data_b35521e7bd8747ce9423914abb9a12bd
#
_entry.id   b35521e7bd8747ce9423914abb9a12bd
#
_cell.length_a   1.000
_cell.length_b   1.000
_cell.length_c   1.000
_cell.angle_alpha   90.00
_cell.angle_beta   90.00
_cell.angle_gamma   90.00
#
_symmetry.space_group_name_H-M   'P 1'
#
loop_
_entity.id
_entity.type
_entity.pdbx_description
1 polymer ?
#
loop_
_entity_poly.entity_id
_entity_poly.type
_entity_poly.pdbx_seq_one_letter_code
_entity_poly.pdbx_strand_id
1 'polypeptide(L)'
;MKPTRFCRAALALLTVAIVPHALAQPKPQTPAAVPMPKTDRMAMADFKKLLAANNVVVVDVRSAASYVAGHIPGALSVPESTINAAVAEKLKKMGKPIATYCS
;
A
#
# COMPACT_ATOMS: atom_id res chain seq x y z
N MET A 1 34.30 -80.85 0.55
CA MET A 1 33.02 -80.14 0.24
C MET A 1 32.82 -79.07 1.28
N LYS A 2 32.91 -77.84 0.94
CA LYS A 2 32.70 -76.70 1.86
C LYS A 2 31.30 -76.14 1.61
N PRO A 3 30.46 -76.00 2.65
CA PRO A 3 29.17 -75.35 2.48
C PRO A 3 29.35 -73.83 2.40
N THR A 4 28.85 -73.26 1.32
CA THR A 4 28.76 -71.82 1.10
C THR A 4 27.74 -71.19 2.04
N ARG A 5 28.23 -70.28 2.87
CA ARG A 5 27.37 -69.47 3.74
C ARG A 5 26.66 -68.39 2.93
N PHE A 6 25.38 -68.51 2.77
CA PHE A 6 24.51 -67.45 2.23
C PHE A 6 24.43 -66.32 3.23
N CYS A 7 25.02 -65.21 2.87
CA CYS A 7 24.89 -63.95 3.60
C CYS A 7 23.49 -63.36 3.26
N ARG A 8 22.54 -63.41 4.16
CA ARG A 8 21.25 -62.74 4.04
C ARG A 8 21.51 -61.26 4.28
N ALA A 9 21.60 -60.45 3.21
CA ALA A 9 21.53 -59.01 3.31
C ALA A 9 20.11 -58.60 3.68
N ALA A 10 19.91 -58.14 4.91
CA ALA A 10 18.68 -57.50 5.33
C ALA A 10 18.62 -56.10 4.70
N LEU A 11 17.73 -55.94 3.70
CA LEU A 11 17.44 -54.66 3.07
C LEU A 11 16.52 -53.90 4.04
N ALA A 12 17.09 -53.00 4.81
CA ALA A 12 16.32 -52.05 5.64
C ALA A 12 15.69 -50.99 4.73
N LEU A 13 14.40 -51.11 4.49
CA LEU A 13 13.58 -50.08 3.83
C LEU A 13 13.45 -48.89 4.78
N LEU A 14 14.23 -47.85 4.53
CA LEU A 14 14.12 -46.58 5.21
C LEU A 14 12.90 -45.84 4.61
N THR A 15 11.75 -45.94 5.21
CA THR A 15 10.58 -45.15 4.86
C THR A 15 10.80 -43.74 5.35
N VAL A 16 11.21 -42.85 4.44
CA VAL A 16 11.23 -41.40 4.71
C VAL A 16 9.78 -40.94 4.74
N ALA A 17 9.26 -40.69 5.94
CA ALA A 17 7.99 -40.03 6.12
C ALA A 17 8.16 -38.54 5.69
N ILE A 18 7.67 -38.22 4.50
CA ILE A 18 7.53 -36.84 4.05
C ILE A 18 6.40 -36.22 4.87
N VAL A 19 6.75 -35.51 5.94
CA VAL A 19 5.81 -34.67 6.67
C VAL A 19 5.57 -33.45 5.82
N PRO A 20 4.35 -33.19 5.34
CA PRO A 20 4.07 -31.93 4.67
C PRO A 20 4.20 -30.80 5.69
N HIS A 21 5.28 -30.05 5.60
CA HIS A 21 5.39 -28.77 6.30
C HIS A 21 4.34 -27.86 5.68
N ALA A 22 3.16 -27.79 6.28
CA ALA A 22 2.23 -26.72 6.01
C ALA A 22 2.93 -25.42 6.39
N LEU A 23 3.46 -24.72 5.40
CA LEU A 23 3.91 -23.35 5.55
C LEU A 23 2.69 -22.54 5.99
N ALA A 24 2.56 -22.31 7.30
CA ALA A 24 1.60 -21.38 7.82
C ALA A 24 1.92 -20.01 7.22
N GLN A 25 1.17 -19.62 6.20
CA GLN A 25 1.27 -18.28 5.65
C GLN A 25 0.91 -17.30 6.77
N PRO A 26 1.77 -16.32 7.07
CA PRO A 26 1.39 -15.30 8.02
C PRO A 26 0.11 -14.64 7.50
N LYS A 27 -0.97 -14.69 8.28
CA LYS A 27 -2.19 -13.95 7.99
C LYS A 27 -1.78 -12.51 7.64
N PRO A 28 -2.34 -11.92 6.57
CA PRO A 28 -2.16 -10.50 6.32
C PRO A 28 -2.54 -9.77 7.62
N GLN A 29 -1.57 -9.26 8.32
CA GLN A 29 -1.81 -8.38 9.46
C GLN A 29 -2.39 -7.11 8.84
N THR A 30 -3.70 -6.93 8.97
CA THR A 30 -4.31 -5.63 8.76
C THR A 30 -3.56 -4.67 9.69
N PRO A 31 -2.86 -3.66 9.17
CA PRO A 31 -2.18 -2.70 10.03
C PRO A 31 -3.20 -2.20 11.04
N ALA A 32 -2.86 -2.26 12.34
CA ALA A 32 -3.70 -1.68 13.36
C ALA A 32 -4.06 -0.26 12.91
N ALA A 33 -5.36 0.02 12.81
CA ALA A 33 -5.84 1.32 12.36
C ALA A 33 -5.23 2.38 13.29
N VAL A 34 -4.19 3.06 12.81
CA VAL A 34 -3.67 4.24 13.48
C VAL A 34 -4.85 5.19 13.61
N PRO A 35 -5.19 5.69 14.81
CA PRO A 35 -6.27 6.66 14.96
C PRO A 35 -5.95 7.84 14.04
N MET A 36 -6.63 7.89 12.91
CA MET A 36 -6.48 9.03 12.01
C MET A 36 -6.98 10.26 12.75
N PRO A 37 -6.19 11.35 12.82
CA PRO A 37 -6.73 12.62 13.26
C PRO A 37 -7.98 12.89 12.44
N LYS A 38 -9.02 13.43 13.07
CA LYS A 38 -10.26 13.82 12.38
C LYS A 38 -9.89 14.79 11.27
N THR A 39 -9.70 14.26 10.08
CA THR A 39 -9.58 15.08 8.88
C THR A 39 -10.99 15.55 8.55
N ASP A 40 -11.19 16.85 8.50
CA ASP A 40 -12.45 17.42 8.05
C ASP A 40 -12.67 17.02 6.59
N ARG A 41 -13.63 16.12 6.40
CA ARG A 41 -14.01 15.71 5.05
C ARG A 41 -14.97 16.74 4.49
N MET A 42 -14.63 17.33 3.37
CA MET A 42 -15.49 18.24 2.65
C MET A 42 -16.58 17.47 1.89
N ALA A 43 -17.82 17.95 1.96
CA ALA A 43 -18.89 17.41 1.14
C ALA A 43 -18.62 17.68 -0.34
N MET A 44 -18.94 16.72 -1.21
CA MET A 44 -18.68 16.85 -2.65
C MET A 44 -19.37 18.08 -3.26
N ALA A 45 -20.56 18.42 -2.79
CA ALA A 45 -21.28 19.61 -3.27
C ALA A 45 -20.53 20.91 -2.97
N ASP A 46 -19.95 21.02 -1.77
CA ASP A 46 -19.18 22.21 -1.37
C ASP A 46 -17.84 22.26 -2.11
N PHE A 47 -17.18 21.12 -2.30
CA PHE A 47 -15.98 21.03 -3.10
C PHE A 47 -16.22 21.53 -4.54
N LYS A 48 -17.29 21.10 -5.19
CA LYS A 48 -17.66 21.54 -6.54
C LYS A 48 -17.90 23.04 -6.63
N LYS A 49 -18.54 23.64 -5.62
CA LYS A 49 -18.74 25.10 -5.56
C LYS A 49 -17.43 25.84 -5.46
N LEU A 50 -16.52 25.38 -4.57
CA LEU A 50 -15.21 26.02 -4.40
C LEU A 50 -14.34 25.87 -5.66
N LEU A 51 -14.42 24.72 -6.31
CA LEU A 51 -13.70 24.46 -7.55
C LEU A 51 -14.19 25.37 -8.68
N ALA A 52 -15.50 25.49 -8.87
CA ALA A 52 -16.10 26.37 -9.87
C ALA A 52 -15.77 27.83 -9.63
N ALA A 53 -15.70 28.27 -8.37
CA ALA A 53 -15.31 29.61 -7.98
C ALA A 53 -13.78 29.85 -8.04
N ASN A 54 -12.99 28.85 -8.38
CA ASN A 54 -11.51 28.87 -8.28
C ASN A 54 -10.99 29.29 -6.90
N ASN A 55 -11.70 28.88 -5.86
CA ASN A 55 -11.44 29.27 -4.47
C ASN A 55 -10.95 28.09 -3.61
N VAL A 56 -10.27 27.13 -4.21
CA VAL A 56 -9.65 25.98 -3.56
C VAL A 56 -8.38 25.59 -4.32
N VAL A 57 -7.36 25.17 -3.58
CA VAL A 57 -6.18 24.52 -4.15
C VAL A 57 -6.41 23.02 -4.07
N VAL A 58 -6.49 22.36 -5.21
CA VAL A 58 -6.66 20.90 -5.27
C VAL A 58 -5.30 20.24 -5.38
N VAL A 59 -5.01 19.29 -4.53
CA VAL A 59 -3.73 18.58 -4.48
C VAL A 59 -3.96 17.09 -4.65
N ASP A 60 -3.37 16.54 -5.68
CA ASP A 60 -3.32 15.09 -5.92
C ASP A 60 -2.10 14.51 -5.20
N VAL A 61 -2.33 13.72 -4.17
CA VAL A 61 -1.26 13.09 -3.37
C VAL A 61 -0.92 11.67 -3.84
N ARG A 62 -1.53 11.22 -4.94
CA ARG A 62 -1.23 9.94 -5.56
C ARG A 62 0.15 9.94 -6.21
N SER A 63 0.57 8.79 -6.74
CA SER A 63 1.82 8.71 -7.51
C SER A 63 1.78 9.61 -8.76
N ALA A 64 2.96 10.03 -9.23
CA ALA A 64 3.07 10.79 -10.49
C ALA A 64 2.46 10.04 -11.68
N ALA A 65 2.59 8.72 -11.73
CA ALA A 65 1.98 7.90 -12.78
C ALA A 65 0.45 7.97 -12.75
N SER A 66 -0.15 7.93 -11.56
CA SER A 66 -1.61 8.07 -11.40
C SER A 66 -2.09 9.46 -11.83
N TYR A 67 -1.34 10.50 -11.51
CA TYR A 67 -1.64 11.86 -11.94
C TYR A 67 -1.66 11.98 -13.48
N VAL A 68 -0.65 11.42 -14.15
CA VAL A 68 -0.56 11.44 -15.62
C VAL A 68 -1.68 10.64 -16.27
N ALA A 69 -2.09 9.51 -15.67
CA ALA A 69 -3.19 8.70 -16.18
C ALA A 69 -4.55 9.41 -16.11
N GLY A 70 -4.72 10.34 -15.17
CA GLY A 70 -5.92 11.17 -15.06
C GLY A 70 -5.99 11.87 -13.71
N HIS A 71 -6.34 13.14 -13.71
CA HIS A 71 -6.44 13.96 -12.51
C HIS A 71 -7.56 14.99 -12.63
N ILE A 72 -7.94 15.58 -11.51
CA ILE A 72 -8.91 16.69 -11.50
C ILE A 72 -8.28 17.90 -12.21
N PRO A 73 -8.95 18.51 -13.19
CA PRO A 73 -8.44 19.70 -13.88
C PRO A 73 -7.99 20.79 -12.89
N GLY A 74 -6.75 21.28 -13.06
CA GLY A 74 -6.16 22.29 -12.18
C GLY A 74 -5.58 21.76 -10.87
N ALA A 75 -5.62 20.44 -10.60
CA ALA A 75 -4.98 19.85 -9.44
C ALA A 75 -3.44 19.90 -9.56
N LEU A 76 -2.79 20.11 -8.43
CA LEU A 76 -1.33 20.07 -8.32
C LEU A 76 -0.89 18.63 -7.98
N SER A 77 0.11 18.12 -8.69
CA SER A 77 0.70 16.83 -8.37
C SER A 77 1.71 17.00 -7.23
N VAL A 78 1.39 16.46 -6.07
CA VAL A 78 2.26 16.44 -4.88
C VAL A 78 2.21 15.04 -4.28
N PRO A 79 2.94 14.08 -4.82
CA PRO A 79 2.98 12.72 -4.28
C PRO A 79 3.26 12.71 -2.78
N GLU A 80 2.58 11.84 -2.03
CA GLU A 80 2.70 11.74 -0.58
C GLU A 80 4.17 11.69 -0.12
N SER A 81 5.00 10.96 -0.84
CA SER A 81 6.43 10.82 -0.55
C SER A 81 7.24 12.13 -0.67
N THR A 82 6.69 13.14 -1.31
CA THR A 82 7.36 14.45 -1.52
C THR A 82 6.86 15.52 -0.56
N ILE A 83 5.85 15.21 0.27
CA ILE A 83 5.29 16.16 1.23
C ILE A 83 6.31 16.42 2.34
N ASN A 84 6.70 17.66 2.47
CA ASN A 84 7.59 18.14 3.52
C ASN A 84 7.21 19.58 3.95
N ALA A 85 7.90 20.12 4.95
CA ALA A 85 7.60 21.44 5.48
C ALA A 85 7.66 22.55 4.40
N ALA A 86 8.62 22.48 3.47
CA ALA A 86 8.75 23.47 2.40
C ALA A 86 7.56 23.43 1.43
N VAL A 87 7.08 22.23 1.09
CA VAL A 87 5.88 22.06 0.26
C VAL A 87 4.65 22.59 0.99
N ALA A 88 4.49 22.28 2.28
CA ALA A 88 3.39 22.77 3.10
C ALA A 88 3.36 24.30 3.16
N GLU A 89 4.49 24.94 3.37
CA GLU A 89 4.61 26.41 3.36
C GLU A 89 4.28 27.03 1.99
N LYS A 90 4.71 26.39 0.92
CA LYS A 90 4.39 26.83 -0.44
C LYS A 90 2.88 26.77 -0.70
N LEU A 91 2.22 25.72 -0.27
CA LEU A 91 0.76 25.58 -0.41
C LEU A 91 0.01 26.61 0.46
N LYS A 92 0.44 26.84 1.70
CA LYS A 92 -0.15 27.86 2.59
C LYS A 92 -0.06 29.27 2.01
N LYS A 93 1.04 29.61 1.34
CA LYS A 93 1.22 30.92 0.69
C LYS A 93 0.21 31.19 -0.43
N MET A 94 -0.49 30.16 -0.93
CA MET A 94 -1.54 30.36 -1.93
C MET A 94 -2.80 31.02 -1.36
N GLY A 95 -2.94 31.08 -0.03
CA GLY A 95 -4.02 31.82 0.64
C GLY A 95 -5.43 31.27 0.42
N LYS A 96 -5.55 30.03 -0.06
CA LYS A 96 -6.81 29.35 -0.33
C LYS A 96 -6.90 28.04 0.48
N PRO A 97 -8.10 27.56 0.79
CA PRO A 97 -8.29 26.23 1.34
C PRO A 97 -7.63 25.18 0.46
N ILE A 98 -7.01 24.16 1.08
CA ILE A 98 -6.34 23.07 0.38
C ILE A 98 -7.22 21.83 0.50
N ALA A 99 -7.59 21.25 -0.62
CA ALA A 99 -8.29 19.96 -0.70
C ALA A 99 -7.35 18.91 -1.28
N THR A 100 -7.09 17.87 -0.52
CA THR A 100 -6.29 16.72 -0.98
C THR A 100 -7.21 15.57 -1.37
N TYR A 101 -6.82 14.81 -2.38
CA TYR A 101 -7.50 13.56 -2.72
C TYR A 101 -6.50 12.45 -3.01
N CYS A 102 -6.91 11.23 -2.67
CA CYS A 102 -6.23 9.99 -3.00
C CYS A 102 -7.26 8.93 -3.41
N SER A 103 -6.82 7.86 -4.02
CA SER A 103 -7.66 6.71 -4.38
C SER A 103 -7.01 5.41 -3.92
#